data_f35713e100aec359205b47374b2572a5
#
_entry.id   f35713e100aec359205b47374b2572a5
#
_cell.length_a   1.000
_cell.length_b   1.000
_cell.length_c   1.000
_cell.angle_alpha   90.00
_cell.angle_beta   90.00
_cell.angle_gamma   90.00
#
_symmetry.space_group_name_H-M   'P 1'
#
loop_
_entity.id
_entity.type
_entity.pdbx_description
1 polymer ?
#
loop_
_entity_poly.entity_id
_entity_poly.type
_entity_poly.pdbx_seq_one_letter_code
_entity_poly.pdbx_strand_id
1 'polypeptide(L)'
;RRQRQMCIRDIFNVTPSVSYTERWYTRKVMKDWDPNAAGGSGKEVATDTIYGFHRVYNYNASLGINTKIYGMYNPIFLPKKKIQIRHVITPSVSISAAPDFGSSRYGYYESYIRNYADGRRDTVTYSPYSGQAFDVPGRGKQGNITFSISNNLEMKYYSSKKDTVKKVSLIDELGANISYNMAAATRPWSDLGLNLRLKLSKNYTFSMSSSFKTYGYKFCLLYTSPSPRDGATS
;
A
#
# COMPACT_ATOMS: atom_id res chain seq x y z
N ARG A 1 -8.77 4.88 45.03
CA ARG A 1 -9.23 4.50 43.66
C ARG A 1 -9.40 5.78 42.85
N ARG A 2 -8.43 6.15 42.02
CA ARG A 2 -8.57 7.27 41.05
C ARG A 2 -9.18 6.74 39.79
N GLN A 3 -10.36 7.22 39.43
CA GLN A 3 -11.06 6.94 38.19
C GLN A 3 -10.24 7.44 37.01
N ARG A 4 -9.89 6.53 36.10
CA ARG A 4 -9.50 6.89 34.74
C ARG A 4 -10.78 7.29 34.03
N GLN A 5 -10.99 8.57 33.82
CA GLN A 5 -12.07 9.02 32.91
C GLN A 5 -11.59 8.79 31.48
N MET A 6 -12.05 7.71 30.90
CA MET A 6 -11.95 7.44 29.48
C MET A 6 -13.22 8.00 28.83
N CYS A 7 -13.15 9.21 28.32
CA CYS A 7 -14.24 9.74 27.49
C CYS A 7 -14.06 9.19 26.08
N ILE A 8 -14.76 8.10 25.79
CA ILE A 8 -14.97 7.65 24.43
C ILE A 8 -16.05 8.59 23.86
N ARG A 9 -15.61 9.52 23.04
CA ARG A 9 -16.53 10.24 22.17
C ARG A 9 -16.69 9.37 20.93
N ASP A 10 -17.69 8.50 20.98
CA ASP A 10 -17.99 7.48 19.97
C ASP A 10 -18.50 8.12 18.67
N ILE A 11 -17.60 8.71 17.92
CA ILE A 11 -17.90 9.09 16.54
C ILE A 11 -16.97 8.29 15.66
N PHE A 12 -17.48 7.17 15.18
CA PHE A 12 -16.89 6.51 14.03
C PHE A 12 -17.10 7.40 12.81
N ASN A 13 -16.02 7.81 12.21
CA ASN A 13 -16.07 8.51 10.94
C ASN A 13 -15.91 7.47 9.84
N VAL A 14 -16.94 7.29 9.03
CA VAL A 14 -16.97 6.37 7.89
C VAL A 14 -16.97 7.19 6.62
N THR A 15 -15.95 6.99 5.79
CA THR A 15 -15.74 7.75 4.57
C THR A 15 -15.68 6.81 3.37
N PRO A 16 -16.83 6.55 2.71
CA PRO A 16 -16.83 5.86 1.44
C PRO A 16 -16.32 6.80 0.34
N SER A 17 -15.56 6.27 -0.60
CA SER A 17 -15.16 6.98 -1.81
C SER A 17 -15.10 6.06 -3.01
N VAL A 18 -15.46 6.60 -4.17
CA VAL A 18 -15.34 5.94 -5.46
C VAL A 18 -14.63 6.90 -6.39
N SER A 19 -13.53 6.45 -6.95
CA SER A 19 -12.85 7.17 -8.02
C SER A 19 -13.19 6.52 -9.35
N TYR A 20 -13.50 7.33 -10.33
CA TYR A 20 -13.76 6.91 -11.70
C TYR A 20 -12.91 7.77 -12.62
N THR A 21 -12.20 7.15 -13.54
CA THR A 21 -11.39 7.83 -14.55
C THR A 21 -11.71 7.25 -15.90
N GLU A 22 -11.95 8.11 -16.86
CA GLU A 22 -12.23 7.74 -18.23
C GLU A 22 -11.22 8.42 -19.17
N ARG A 23 -10.77 7.68 -20.16
CA ARG A 23 -9.82 8.12 -21.18
C ARG A 23 -10.38 7.80 -22.55
N TRP A 24 -10.25 8.73 -23.45
CA TRP A 24 -10.74 8.60 -24.82
C TRP A 24 -9.58 8.54 -25.77
N TYR A 25 -9.61 7.54 -26.61
CA TYR A 25 -8.60 7.31 -27.62
C TYR A 25 -9.25 7.37 -29.02
N THR A 26 -8.53 7.93 -29.97
CA THR A 26 -8.99 8.06 -31.35
C THR A 26 -8.53 6.92 -32.26
N ARG A 27 -7.67 6.04 -31.73
CA ARG A 27 -7.17 4.87 -32.43
C ARG A 27 -6.73 3.79 -31.47
N LYS A 28 -6.72 2.56 -31.93
CA LYS A 28 -6.04 1.43 -31.32
C LYS A 28 -5.09 0.80 -32.31
N VAL A 29 -3.90 0.41 -31.86
CA VAL A 29 -2.85 -0.17 -32.69
C VAL A 29 -2.75 -1.66 -32.37
N MET A 30 -3.08 -2.49 -33.35
CA MET A 30 -2.90 -3.93 -33.26
C MET A 30 -1.45 -4.28 -33.57
N LYS A 31 -0.89 -5.21 -32.80
CA LYS A 31 0.50 -5.63 -32.95
C LYS A 31 0.58 -7.13 -33.09
N ASP A 32 1.55 -7.60 -33.84
CA ASP A 32 1.87 -9.02 -33.98
C ASP A 32 3.39 -9.20 -34.06
N TRP A 33 3.83 -10.43 -34.05
CA TRP A 33 5.23 -10.81 -34.16
C TRP A 33 5.57 -11.18 -35.59
N ASP A 34 6.46 -10.44 -36.23
CA ASP A 34 7.04 -10.80 -37.53
C ASP A 34 8.40 -11.50 -37.30
N PRO A 35 8.49 -12.81 -37.54
CA PRO A 35 9.74 -13.56 -37.40
C PRO A 35 10.81 -13.19 -38.37
N ASN A 36 10.47 -12.59 -39.52
CA ASN A 36 11.41 -12.20 -40.60
C ASN A 36 11.95 -10.79 -40.43
N ALA A 37 11.35 -9.99 -39.57
CA ALA A 37 11.81 -8.64 -39.31
C ALA A 37 13.17 -8.65 -38.59
N ALA A 38 13.89 -7.54 -38.64
CA ALA A 38 15.21 -7.35 -38.01
C ALA A 38 16.26 -8.41 -38.39
N GLY A 39 16.30 -8.76 -39.68
CA GLY A 39 17.32 -9.69 -40.21
C GLY A 39 17.14 -11.14 -39.75
N GLY A 40 15.92 -11.55 -39.47
CA GLY A 40 15.59 -12.92 -39.00
C GLY A 40 15.61 -13.11 -37.50
N SER A 41 15.86 -12.05 -36.71
CA SER A 41 15.77 -12.11 -35.23
C SER A 41 14.33 -11.95 -34.74
N GLY A 42 13.41 -11.57 -35.64
CA GLY A 42 12.02 -11.28 -35.33
C GLY A 42 11.83 -9.96 -34.57
N LYS A 43 10.71 -9.30 -34.79
CA LYS A 43 10.36 -8.03 -34.13
C LYS A 43 8.86 -7.89 -33.99
N GLU A 44 8.43 -7.19 -32.94
CA GLU A 44 7.07 -6.68 -32.80
C GLU A 44 6.81 -5.63 -33.87
N VAL A 45 5.75 -5.80 -34.64
CA VAL A 45 5.31 -4.88 -35.70
C VAL A 45 3.86 -4.49 -35.48
N ALA A 46 3.53 -3.25 -35.83
CA ALA A 46 2.15 -2.82 -35.90
C ALA A 46 1.52 -3.43 -37.16
N THR A 47 0.50 -4.25 -36.99
CA THR A 47 -0.18 -4.94 -38.06
C THR A 47 -1.32 -4.11 -38.62
N ASP A 48 -2.05 -3.43 -37.74
CA ASP A 48 -3.20 -2.61 -38.14
C ASP A 48 -3.42 -1.46 -37.16
N THR A 49 -3.99 -0.37 -37.69
CA THR A 49 -4.39 0.79 -36.87
C THR A 49 -5.85 1.08 -37.11
N ILE A 50 -6.67 0.78 -36.10
CA ILE A 50 -8.12 0.96 -36.18
C ILE A 50 -8.45 2.35 -35.61
N TYR A 51 -8.89 3.25 -36.49
CA TYR A 51 -9.35 4.58 -36.11
C TYR A 51 -10.81 4.54 -35.64
N GLY A 52 -11.11 5.34 -34.64
CA GLY A 52 -12.45 5.43 -34.06
C GLY A 52 -12.44 5.95 -32.64
N PHE A 53 -13.63 6.09 -32.08
CA PHE A 53 -13.76 6.48 -30.67
C PHE A 53 -13.68 5.24 -29.79
N HIS A 54 -12.64 5.18 -28.96
CA HIS A 54 -12.41 4.11 -28.00
C HIS A 54 -12.39 4.66 -26.60
N ARG A 55 -13.24 4.10 -25.74
CA ARG A 55 -13.38 4.49 -24.34
C ARG A 55 -12.68 3.47 -23.43
N VAL A 56 -11.76 3.93 -22.65
CA VAL A 56 -11.07 3.14 -21.61
C VAL A 56 -11.35 3.77 -20.26
N TYR A 57 -11.91 3.04 -19.35
CA TYR A 57 -12.24 3.53 -18.01
C TYR A 57 -11.72 2.61 -16.92
N ASN A 58 -11.45 3.18 -15.78
CA ASN A 58 -11.17 2.45 -14.55
C ASN A 58 -11.88 3.07 -13.37
N TYR A 59 -12.15 2.26 -12.38
CA TYR A 59 -12.74 2.70 -11.13
C TYR A 59 -12.11 1.96 -9.95
N ASN A 60 -12.13 2.63 -8.81
CA ASN A 60 -11.68 2.07 -7.54
C ASN A 60 -12.70 2.51 -6.47
N ALA A 61 -13.14 1.56 -5.66
CA ALA A 61 -13.97 1.82 -4.50
C ALA A 61 -13.13 1.70 -3.23
N SER A 62 -13.28 2.64 -2.31
CA SER A 62 -12.64 2.57 -1.02
C SER A 62 -13.56 2.97 0.12
N LEU A 63 -13.31 2.41 1.29
CA LEU A 63 -14.02 2.68 2.53
C LEU A 63 -12.98 2.92 3.64
N GLY A 64 -12.98 4.12 4.19
CA GLY A 64 -12.17 4.48 5.35
C GLY A 64 -13.03 4.53 6.60
N ILE A 65 -12.55 3.94 7.69
CA ILE A 65 -13.16 3.99 9.02
C ILE A 65 -12.12 4.46 10.00
N ASN A 66 -12.39 5.53 10.71
CA ASN A 66 -11.50 6.01 11.77
C ASN A 66 -12.29 6.50 12.99
N THR A 67 -11.64 6.47 14.15
CA THR A 67 -12.19 7.03 15.38
C THR A 67 -11.08 7.66 16.21
N LYS A 68 -11.44 8.48 17.19
CA LYS A 68 -10.50 9.11 18.13
C LYS A 68 -10.85 8.71 19.56
N ILE A 69 -9.90 8.08 20.23
CA ILE A 69 -10.00 7.67 21.62
C ILE A 69 -9.17 8.64 22.46
N TYR A 70 -9.77 9.22 23.48
CA TYR A 70 -9.12 10.18 24.37
C TYR A 70 -8.89 9.58 25.73
N GLY A 71 -7.64 9.59 26.20
CA GLY A 71 -7.26 9.25 27.56
C GLY A 71 -6.73 10.49 28.29
N MET A 72 -7.11 10.67 29.55
CA MET A 72 -6.53 11.67 30.45
C MET A 72 -5.89 10.99 31.64
N TYR A 73 -4.62 11.30 31.88
CA TYR A 73 -3.85 10.71 32.96
C TYR A 73 -3.27 11.82 33.87
N ASN A 74 -3.42 11.63 35.18
CA ASN A 74 -2.76 12.45 36.16
C ASN A 74 -1.60 11.64 36.76
N PRO A 75 -0.32 12.01 36.49
CA PRO A 75 0.80 11.23 36.98
C PRO A 75 0.88 11.27 38.50
N ILE A 76 0.97 10.10 39.12
CA ILE A 76 0.99 9.92 40.59
C ILE A 76 2.34 10.38 41.17
N PHE A 77 3.41 10.37 40.35
CA PHE A 77 4.79 10.65 40.77
C PHE A 77 5.08 12.14 41.03
N LEU A 78 4.17 13.05 40.64
CA LEU A 78 4.35 14.50 40.77
C LEU A 78 3.10 15.16 41.36
N PRO A 79 2.71 14.82 42.60
CA PRO A 79 1.45 15.30 43.19
C PRO A 79 1.42 16.82 43.45
N LYS A 80 2.59 17.46 43.61
CA LYS A 80 2.70 18.92 43.84
C LYS A 80 2.58 19.76 42.56
N LYS A 81 2.72 19.19 41.38
CA LYS A 81 2.51 19.89 40.11
C LYS A 81 1.20 19.42 39.50
N LYS A 82 0.29 20.35 39.20
CA LYS A 82 -0.97 20.05 38.48
C LYS A 82 -0.63 19.70 37.02
N ILE A 83 -0.17 18.45 36.78
CA ILE A 83 0.17 17.93 35.46
C ILE A 83 -0.96 17.05 34.99
N GLN A 84 -1.43 17.27 33.77
CA GLN A 84 -2.38 16.42 33.08
C GLN A 84 -1.77 15.97 31.75
N ILE A 85 -1.79 14.69 31.49
CA ILE A 85 -1.35 14.11 30.22
C ILE A 85 -2.60 13.70 29.45
N ARG A 86 -2.74 14.24 28.24
CA ARG A 86 -3.75 13.88 27.27
C ARG A 86 -3.13 12.95 26.25
N HIS A 87 -3.70 11.75 26.12
CA HIS A 87 -3.36 10.77 25.10
C HIS A 87 -4.50 10.71 24.09
N VAL A 88 -4.20 10.86 22.82
CA VAL A 88 -5.14 10.70 21.73
C VAL A 88 -4.68 9.56 20.87
N ILE A 89 -5.49 8.53 20.76
CA ILE A 89 -5.27 7.36 19.91
C ILE A 89 -6.24 7.46 18.76
N THR A 90 -5.74 7.39 17.54
CA THR A 90 -6.55 7.42 16.31
C THR A 90 -6.31 6.13 15.52
N PRO A 91 -7.04 5.05 15.82
CA PRO A 91 -7.05 3.88 14.96
C PRO A 91 -7.83 4.17 13.67
N SER A 92 -7.35 3.62 12.57
CA SER A 92 -8.03 3.68 11.30
C SER A 92 -7.86 2.39 10.50
N VAL A 93 -8.89 2.05 9.75
CA VAL A 93 -8.93 0.93 8.82
C VAL A 93 -9.42 1.47 7.49
N SER A 94 -8.71 1.16 6.42
CA SER A 94 -9.15 1.47 5.07
C SER A 94 -9.16 0.21 4.22
N ILE A 95 -10.20 0.05 3.43
CA ILE A 95 -10.37 -1.03 2.46
C ILE A 95 -10.48 -0.40 1.10
N SER A 96 -9.72 -0.87 0.13
CA SER A 96 -9.80 -0.43 -1.27
C SER A 96 -9.85 -1.64 -2.19
N ALA A 97 -10.64 -1.54 -3.25
CA ALA A 97 -10.76 -2.61 -4.22
C ALA A 97 -10.98 -2.05 -5.64
N ALA A 98 -10.31 -2.66 -6.61
CA ALA A 98 -10.52 -2.42 -8.02
C ALA A 98 -10.54 -3.76 -8.78
N PRO A 99 -11.37 -3.90 -9.83
CA PRO A 99 -11.43 -5.10 -10.64
C PRO A 99 -10.16 -5.25 -11.47
N ASP A 100 -10.01 -6.44 -12.07
CA ASP A 100 -8.95 -6.69 -13.03
C ASP A 100 -9.33 -6.10 -14.41
N PHE A 101 -8.73 -4.96 -14.72
CA PHE A 101 -8.90 -4.32 -16.03
C PHE A 101 -8.13 -5.01 -17.15
N GLY A 102 -7.27 -5.99 -16.83
CA GLY A 102 -6.64 -6.88 -17.80
C GLY A 102 -7.54 -8.00 -18.30
N SER A 103 -8.72 -8.17 -17.71
CA SER A 103 -9.70 -9.16 -18.16
C SER A 103 -10.19 -8.86 -19.57
N SER A 104 -10.38 -9.91 -20.38
CA SER A 104 -10.90 -9.83 -21.75
C SER A 104 -12.24 -9.09 -21.88
N ARG A 105 -13.03 -9.08 -20.81
CA ARG A 105 -14.28 -8.34 -20.69
C ARG A 105 -14.14 -6.83 -20.97
N TYR A 106 -13.01 -6.24 -20.65
CA TYR A 106 -12.75 -4.80 -20.85
C TYR A 106 -12.15 -4.49 -22.23
N GLY A 107 -11.46 -5.46 -22.85
CA GLY A 107 -10.85 -5.28 -24.19
C GLY A 107 -9.69 -4.24 -24.20
N TYR A 108 -9.04 -4.03 -23.05
CA TYR A 108 -7.91 -3.06 -22.94
C TYR A 108 -6.57 -3.68 -23.24
N TYR A 109 -6.52 -5.02 -23.32
CA TYR A 109 -5.31 -5.79 -23.57
C TYR A 109 -5.57 -6.85 -24.62
N GLU A 110 -4.59 -7.04 -25.48
CA GLU A 110 -4.50 -8.06 -26.50
C GLU A 110 -3.22 -8.87 -26.32
N SER A 111 -3.11 -10.00 -27.01
CA SER A 111 -1.91 -10.83 -26.95
C SER A 111 -1.56 -11.40 -28.30
N TYR A 112 -0.26 -11.56 -28.55
CA TYR A 112 0.30 -12.29 -29.69
C TYR A 112 1.31 -13.33 -29.23
N ILE A 113 1.62 -14.28 -30.10
CA ILE A 113 2.62 -15.33 -29.84
C ILE A 113 3.94 -14.90 -30.45
N ARG A 114 4.95 -14.74 -29.60
CA ARG A 114 6.32 -14.49 -30.01
C ARG A 114 7.05 -15.81 -30.19
N ASN A 115 7.55 -16.06 -31.39
CA ASN A 115 8.36 -17.21 -31.72
C ASN A 115 9.84 -16.82 -31.68
N TYR A 116 10.65 -17.55 -30.93
CA TYR A 116 12.10 -17.37 -30.87
C TYR A 116 12.81 -18.26 -31.88
N ALA A 117 14.03 -17.90 -32.27
CA ALA A 117 14.86 -18.68 -33.18
C ALA A 117 15.23 -20.07 -32.64
N ASP A 118 15.21 -20.25 -31.32
CA ASP A 118 15.46 -21.52 -30.64
C ASP A 118 14.21 -22.43 -30.54
N GLY A 119 13.10 -22.04 -31.18
CA GLY A 119 11.83 -22.79 -31.18
C GLY A 119 10.94 -22.55 -29.94
N ARG A 120 11.39 -21.75 -28.95
CA ARG A 120 10.54 -21.36 -27.82
C ARG A 120 9.43 -20.43 -28.28
N ARG A 121 8.28 -20.55 -27.63
CA ARG A 121 7.11 -19.69 -27.84
C ARG A 121 6.73 -19.02 -26.54
N ASP A 122 6.41 -17.75 -26.62
CA ASP A 122 5.96 -16.94 -25.48
C ASP A 122 4.75 -16.11 -25.89
N THR A 123 3.79 -15.95 -24.95
CA THR A 123 2.63 -15.10 -25.16
C THR A 123 2.92 -13.72 -24.60
N VAL A 124 3.00 -12.73 -25.46
CA VAL A 124 3.21 -11.33 -25.12
C VAL A 124 1.87 -10.64 -25.04
N THR A 125 1.55 -10.07 -23.88
CA THR A 125 0.34 -9.26 -23.71
C THR A 125 0.70 -7.79 -23.76
N TYR A 126 -0.02 -7.05 -24.58
CA TYR A 126 0.16 -5.62 -24.77
C TYR A 126 -1.17 -4.87 -24.71
N SER A 127 -1.13 -3.57 -24.60
CA SER A 127 -2.33 -2.74 -24.79
C SER A 127 -2.31 -2.08 -26.16
N PRO A 128 -3.39 -2.19 -26.95
CA PRO A 128 -3.53 -1.49 -28.23
C PRO A 128 -3.51 0.04 -28.10
N TYR A 129 -3.65 0.54 -26.88
CA TYR A 129 -3.64 1.98 -26.55
C TYR A 129 -2.28 2.48 -26.05
N SER A 130 -1.29 1.58 -25.90
CA SER A 130 0.04 1.95 -25.43
C SER A 130 0.75 2.93 -26.39
N GLY A 131 1.56 3.83 -25.83
CA GLY A 131 2.28 4.84 -26.61
C GLY A 131 1.43 6.01 -27.11
N GLN A 132 0.23 6.18 -26.58
CA GLN A 132 -0.63 7.35 -26.81
C GLN A 132 -0.54 8.33 -25.61
N ALA A 133 -1.36 9.39 -25.62
CA ALA A 133 -1.29 10.48 -24.65
C ALA A 133 -1.57 10.06 -23.20
N PHE A 134 -2.30 8.96 -22.99
CA PHE A 134 -2.68 8.49 -21.67
C PHE A 134 -2.28 7.04 -21.46
N ASP A 135 -2.02 6.68 -20.20
CA ASP A 135 -1.78 5.30 -19.82
C ASP A 135 -3.09 4.51 -19.67
N VAL A 136 -3.02 3.21 -19.91
CA VAL A 136 -4.13 2.28 -19.68
C VAL A 136 -4.15 1.78 -18.23
N PRO A 137 -5.33 1.40 -17.68
CA PRO A 137 -5.41 0.80 -16.37
C PRO A 137 -4.58 -0.47 -16.27
N GLY A 138 -3.89 -0.65 -15.14
CA GLY A 138 -3.08 -1.84 -14.90
C GLY A 138 -3.87 -3.14 -14.88
N ARG A 139 -3.21 -4.26 -15.19
CA ARG A 139 -3.75 -5.61 -15.08
C ARG A 139 -3.69 -6.12 -13.65
N GLY A 140 -4.58 -7.05 -13.34
CA GLY A 140 -4.68 -7.73 -12.05
C GLY A 140 -5.72 -7.10 -11.12
N LYS A 141 -6.39 -7.94 -10.36
CA LYS A 141 -7.28 -7.50 -9.29
C LYS A 141 -6.48 -6.73 -8.25
N GLN A 142 -7.03 -5.66 -7.75
CA GLN A 142 -6.46 -4.90 -6.65
C GLN A 142 -7.41 -4.96 -5.47
N GLY A 143 -6.88 -5.30 -4.31
CA GLY A 143 -7.62 -5.31 -3.08
C GLY A 143 -6.65 -5.13 -1.92
N ASN A 144 -6.85 -4.07 -1.13
CA ASN A 144 -5.95 -3.76 -0.04
C ASN A 144 -6.74 -3.36 1.21
N ILE A 145 -6.36 -3.93 2.34
CA ILE A 145 -6.84 -3.52 3.66
C ILE A 145 -5.65 -2.92 4.40
N THR A 146 -5.74 -1.66 4.80
CA THR A 146 -4.69 -0.99 5.57
C THR A 146 -5.19 -0.72 6.97
N PHE A 147 -4.41 -1.16 7.95
CA PHE A 147 -4.58 -0.86 9.36
C PHE A 147 -3.55 0.18 9.75
N SER A 148 -3.97 1.25 10.38
CA SER A 148 -3.06 2.22 10.95
C SER A 148 -3.54 2.72 12.31
N ILE A 149 -2.58 3.05 13.15
CA ILE A 149 -2.82 3.63 14.47
C ILE A 149 -1.88 4.80 14.64
N SER A 150 -2.40 5.94 15.01
CA SER A 150 -1.62 7.12 15.36
C SER A 150 -1.89 7.50 16.80
N ASN A 151 -0.82 7.76 17.54
CA ASN A 151 -0.85 8.16 18.94
C ASN A 151 -0.22 9.54 19.07
N ASN A 152 -0.91 10.42 19.79
CA ASN A 152 -0.42 11.74 20.15
C ASN A 152 -0.47 11.90 21.68
N LEU A 153 0.62 12.40 22.26
CA LEU A 153 0.74 12.58 23.70
C LEU A 153 1.07 14.03 24.03
N GLU A 154 0.15 14.72 24.66
CA GLU A 154 0.28 16.11 25.10
C GLU A 154 0.29 16.21 26.61
N MET A 155 1.14 17.06 27.15
CA MET A 155 1.19 17.39 28.56
C MET A 155 0.75 18.84 28.78
N LYS A 156 -0.15 19.02 29.74
CA LYS A 156 -0.49 20.32 30.30
C LYS A 156 0.11 20.45 31.69
N TYR A 157 0.81 21.51 31.96
CA TYR A 157 1.31 21.80 33.29
C TYR A 157 1.04 23.26 33.67
N TYR A 158 0.80 23.45 34.98
CA TYR A 158 0.54 24.75 35.55
C TYR A 158 1.88 25.42 35.93
N SER A 159 2.16 26.59 35.37
CA SER A 159 3.36 27.34 35.65
C SER A 159 3.10 28.35 36.76
N SER A 160 3.68 28.09 37.96
CA SER A 160 3.52 28.93 39.15
C SER A 160 4.05 30.35 38.99
N LYS A 161 4.99 30.59 38.05
CA LYS A 161 5.61 31.92 37.82
C LYS A 161 4.72 32.88 37.00
N LYS A 162 3.72 32.43 36.28
CA LYS A 162 2.88 33.24 35.39
C LYS A 162 1.39 32.97 35.49
N ASP A 163 0.95 32.15 36.43
CA ASP A 163 -0.44 31.73 36.60
C ASP A 163 -1.12 31.23 35.31
N THR A 164 -0.31 30.62 34.42
CA THR A 164 -0.74 30.19 33.09
C THR A 164 -0.55 28.71 32.87
N VAL A 165 -1.51 28.10 32.18
CA VAL A 165 -1.44 26.68 31.74
C VAL A 165 -0.60 26.61 30.47
N LYS A 166 0.52 25.92 30.53
CA LYS A 166 1.33 25.62 29.34
C LYS A 166 1.04 24.24 28.81
N LYS A 167 0.99 24.13 27.49
CA LYS A 167 0.87 22.87 26.76
C LYS A 167 2.21 22.53 26.12
N VAL A 168 2.63 21.28 26.25
CA VAL A 168 3.82 20.74 25.60
C VAL A 168 3.44 19.43 24.95
N SER A 169 3.76 19.25 23.68
CA SER A 169 3.69 17.97 23.02
C SER A 169 4.84 17.11 23.48
N LEU A 170 4.58 15.95 24.07
CA LEU A 170 5.59 14.96 24.44
C LEU A 170 5.93 14.09 23.25
N ILE A 171 4.90 13.56 22.60
CA ILE A 171 4.97 12.79 21.37
C ILE A 171 3.99 13.43 20.41
N ASP A 172 4.51 14.05 19.36
CA ASP A 172 3.69 14.68 18.34
C ASP A 172 2.96 13.64 17.50
N GLU A 173 3.67 12.55 17.16
CA GLU A 173 3.10 11.41 16.47
C GLU A 173 3.91 10.15 16.76
N LEU A 174 3.23 9.08 17.16
CA LEU A 174 3.75 7.72 17.16
C LEU A 174 2.76 6.89 16.34
N GLY A 175 3.14 6.58 15.11
CA GLY A 175 2.32 5.86 14.16
C GLY A 175 2.81 4.45 13.91
N ALA A 176 1.88 3.55 13.62
CA ALA A 176 2.15 2.22 13.09
C ALA A 176 1.16 1.93 11.96
N ASN A 177 1.63 1.31 10.89
CA ASN A 177 0.79 0.91 9.76
C ASN A 177 1.22 -0.42 9.18
N ILE A 178 0.24 -1.21 8.77
CA ILE A 178 0.41 -2.49 8.07
C ILE A 178 -0.72 -2.65 7.07
N SER A 179 -0.43 -3.26 5.93
CA SER A 179 -1.41 -3.50 4.88
C SER A 179 -1.49 -4.97 4.52
N TYR A 180 -2.69 -5.41 4.18
CA TYR A 180 -2.99 -6.74 3.68
C TYR A 180 -3.48 -6.66 2.24
N ASN A 181 -2.74 -7.27 1.30
CA ASN A 181 -3.12 -7.34 -0.10
C ASN A 181 -3.97 -8.59 -0.34
N MET A 182 -5.28 -8.41 -0.54
CA MET A 182 -6.24 -9.49 -0.79
C MET A 182 -6.05 -10.16 -2.16
N ALA A 183 -5.34 -9.52 -3.07
CA ALA A 183 -5.09 -10.04 -4.41
C ALA A 183 -3.75 -10.78 -4.53
N ALA A 184 -2.92 -10.75 -3.51
CA ALA A 184 -1.62 -11.41 -3.52
C ALA A 184 -1.79 -12.92 -3.32
N ALA A 185 -1.23 -13.72 -4.23
CA ALA A 185 -1.18 -15.18 -4.10
C ALA A 185 -0.22 -15.65 -2.99
N THR A 186 0.86 -14.87 -2.75
CA THR A 186 1.86 -15.16 -1.72
C THR A 186 2.24 -13.87 -1.01
N ARG A 187 2.55 -13.97 0.30
CA ARG A 187 2.99 -12.83 1.13
C ARG A 187 2.04 -11.63 1.08
N PRO A 188 0.79 -11.80 1.54
CA PRO A 188 -0.22 -10.73 1.44
C PRO A 188 0.03 -9.55 2.39
N TRP A 189 0.77 -9.72 3.48
CA TRP A 189 1.07 -8.65 4.42
C TRP A 189 2.24 -7.79 3.94
N SER A 190 2.09 -6.48 4.05
CA SER A 190 3.20 -5.54 3.90
C SER A 190 4.16 -5.60 5.09
N ASP A 191 5.28 -4.92 4.97
CA ASP A 191 6.12 -4.63 6.13
C ASP A 191 5.37 -3.74 7.12
N LEU A 192 5.65 -3.92 8.42
CA LEU A 192 5.14 -3.06 9.48
C LEU A 192 5.94 -1.76 9.48
N GLY A 193 5.29 -0.66 9.10
CA GLY A 193 5.87 0.68 9.19
C GLY A 193 5.65 1.28 10.58
N LEU A 194 6.70 1.85 11.16
CA LEU A 194 6.63 2.65 12.38
C LEU A 194 7.18 4.04 12.11
N ASN A 195 6.51 5.05 12.62
CA ASN A 195 6.94 6.45 12.53
C ASN A 195 6.81 7.13 13.89
N LEU A 196 7.87 7.82 14.28
CA LEU A 196 7.94 8.60 15.52
C LEU A 196 8.32 10.04 15.18
N ARG A 197 7.54 10.99 15.70
CA ARG A 197 7.83 12.41 15.61
C ARG A 197 7.74 13.04 16.99
N LEU A 198 8.86 13.61 17.44
CA LEU A 198 9.00 14.30 18.72
C LEU A 198 9.25 15.79 18.47
N LYS A 199 8.44 16.64 19.06
CA LYS A 199 8.63 18.08 19.02
C LYS A 199 9.39 18.52 20.26
N LEU A 200 10.73 18.61 20.16
CA LEU A 200 11.60 18.91 21.29
C LEU A 200 11.61 20.41 21.64
N SER A 201 11.37 21.28 20.64
CA SER A 201 11.31 22.74 20.80
C SER A 201 10.39 23.34 19.75
N LYS A 202 10.14 24.67 19.83
CA LYS A 202 9.38 25.39 18.80
C LYS A 202 9.98 25.23 17.39
N ASN A 203 11.32 25.17 17.31
CA ASN A 203 12.05 25.13 16.05
C ASN A 203 12.78 23.79 15.80
N TYR A 204 12.64 22.82 16.70
CA TYR A 204 13.34 21.55 16.57
C TYR A 204 12.36 20.36 16.68
N THR A 205 12.29 19.59 15.60
CA THR A 205 11.48 18.38 15.51
C THR A 205 12.41 17.21 15.16
N PHE A 206 12.35 16.16 15.95
CA PHE A 206 13.02 14.90 15.66
C PHE A 206 12.04 13.93 15.02
N SER A 207 12.40 13.33 13.88
CA SER A 207 11.59 12.36 13.17
C SER A 207 12.41 11.09 12.92
N MET A 208 11.83 9.95 13.20
CA MET A 208 12.39 8.62 12.95
C MET A 208 11.33 7.75 12.30
N SER A 209 11.70 7.03 11.25
CA SER A 209 10.86 6.00 10.62
C SER A 209 11.61 4.69 10.55
N SER A 210 10.91 3.59 10.71
CA SER A 210 11.45 2.23 10.66
C SER A 210 10.46 1.31 9.96
N SER A 211 10.98 0.30 9.28
CA SER A 211 10.19 -0.73 8.62
C SER A 211 10.66 -2.10 9.08
N PHE A 212 9.71 -2.92 9.51
CA PHE A 212 9.96 -4.27 9.98
C PHE A 212 9.37 -5.27 9.00
N LYS A 213 10.20 -6.14 8.47
CA LYS A 213 9.76 -7.18 7.55
C LYS A 213 8.83 -8.16 8.25
N THR A 214 7.65 -8.35 7.70
CA THR A 214 6.66 -9.31 8.22
C THR A 214 7.05 -10.75 7.91
N TYR A 215 7.86 -10.97 6.87
CA TYR A 215 8.31 -12.29 6.44
C TYR A 215 9.80 -12.45 6.60
N GLY A 216 10.21 -13.51 7.30
CA GLY A 216 11.60 -13.96 7.37
C GLY A 216 11.93 -14.95 6.26
N TYR A 217 13.18 -14.94 5.78
CA TYR A 217 13.71 -15.97 4.90
C TYR A 217 14.32 -17.09 5.75
N LYS A 218 13.84 -18.34 5.60
CA LYS A 218 14.60 -19.50 6.03
C LYS A 218 15.45 -19.95 4.85
N PHE A 219 16.76 -19.97 5.02
CA PHE A 219 17.63 -20.71 4.13
C PHE A 219 17.30 -22.19 4.30
N CYS A 220 16.60 -22.77 3.33
CA CYS A 220 16.51 -24.21 3.20
C CYS A 220 17.77 -24.63 2.43
N LEU A 221 18.81 -25.03 3.13
CA LEU A 221 19.88 -25.84 2.54
C LEU A 221 19.21 -27.18 2.17
N LEU A 222 18.87 -27.33 0.90
CA LEU A 222 18.61 -28.66 0.35
C LEU A 222 19.95 -29.41 0.42
N TYR A 223 20.17 -30.12 1.51
CA TYR A 223 21.14 -31.17 1.53
C TYR A 223 20.57 -32.27 0.62
N THR A 224 21.01 -32.30 -0.60
CA THR A 224 21.04 -33.56 -1.39
C THR A 224 22.12 -34.42 -0.76
N SER A 225 21.79 -35.08 0.33
CA SER A 225 22.54 -36.25 0.79
C SER A 225 22.41 -37.29 -0.32
N PRO A 226 23.52 -37.75 -0.92
CA PRO A 226 23.42 -38.86 -1.86
C PRO A 226 22.76 -40.03 -1.12
N SER A 227 21.70 -40.55 -1.73
CA SER A 227 20.99 -41.70 -1.19
C SER A 227 22.00 -42.82 -1.00
N PRO A 228 21.99 -43.58 0.16
CA PRO A 228 22.85 -44.72 0.36
C PRO A 228 22.64 -45.85 -0.67
N ARG A 229 21.68 -45.70 -1.58
CA ARG A 229 21.39 -46.68 -2.65
C ARG A 229 22.23 -46.51 -3.91
N ASP A 230 22.93 -45.38 -4.09
CA ASP A 230 23.72 -45.16 -5.31
C ASP A 230 25.17 -45.72 -5.21
N GLY A 231 25.48 -46.43 -4.13
CA GLY A 231 26.79 -47.03 -3.86
C GLY A 231 26.89 -48.55 -3.97
N ALA A 232 25.86 -49.23 -4.48
CA ALA A 232 25.87 -50.70 -4.56
C ALA A 232 25.56 -51.21 -5.97
N THR A 233 26.44 -50.96 -6.93
CA THR A 233 26.59 -51.78 -8.15
C THR A 233 28.05 -51.68 -8.62
N SER A 234 28.84 -52.59 -8.18
CA SER A 234 30.05 -53.08 -8.87
C SER A 234 29.96 -54.56 -9.02
#